data_8ed1d9fdf87edb0b64edefdfbf5e67f1
#
_entry.id   8ed1d9fdf87edb0b64edefdfbf5e67f1
#
_cell.length_a   1.000
_cell.length_b   1.000
_cell.length_c   1.000
_cell.angle_alpha   90.00
_cell.angle_beta   90.00
_cell.angle_gamma   90.00
#
_symmetry.space_group_name_H-M   'P 1'
#
loop_
_entity.id
_entity.type
_entity.pdbx_description
1 polymer ?
#
loop_
_entity_poly.entity_id
_entity_poly.type
_entity_poly.pdbx_seq_one_letter_code
_entity_poly.pdbx_strand_id
1 'polypeptide(L)'
;MKKEIGGYFELEEMAGEEYYPDLYKVNLGRTALLWLLESHQYKKIYLPVFLCQSVIDICRDHDIEVEFYHLDADLNILLEERELPAEECLYLVSYYGQLTDEKILYHQKVYGNVIVDHTHSFFQKPLKGVDTLYSCRKFWGVSDGAYVSTDIALSGEKPEDRSGGRMSHILGRYEENAGKYYQAMLDNAAGYEGMEIRKMSRLTSNLLKAIDYEKGKKQREANYALLAELLPSDSVFNRVIPEGPFAYPYYHKNGMALRRWLAGHKIFVPTYWKNIFEQCSEDSLEYQWTAEILPLPCDQRYGEEEMRYIAARIREWEASAE
;
A
#
# COMPACT_ATOMS: atom_id res chain seq x y z
N MET A 1 35.01 7.45 -10.87
CA MET A 1 35.71 7.86 -9.62
C MET A 1 36.57 6.70 -9.15
N LYS A 2 37.74 6.95 -8.56
CA LYS A 2 38.53 5.88 -7.91
C LYS A 2 37.81 5.46 -6.64
N LYS A 3 37.71 4.13 -6.41
CA LYS A 3 37.14 3.57 -5.17
C LYS A 3 38.01 4.01 -3.99
N GLU A 4 37.38 4.45 -2.89
CA GLU A 4 38.05 4.68 -1.61
C GLU A 4 38.58 3.36 -1.05
N ILE A 5 39.73 3.35 -0.40
CA ILE A 5 40.36 2.17 0.14
C ILE A 5 40.66 2.42 1.62
N GLY A 6 40.09 1.57 2.50
CA GLY A 6 40.24 1.71 3.95
C GLY A 6 39.21 2.63 4.58
N GLY A 7 39.40 2.98 5.84
CA GLY A 7 38.46 3.78 6.65
C GLY A 7 37.60 2.91 7.57
N TYR A 8 36.39 3.41 7.88
CA TYR A 8 35.43 2.66 8.71
C TYR A 8 34.55 1.74 7.84
N PHE A 9 33.93 0.74 8.45
CA PHE A 9 33.05 -0.18 7.76
C PHE A 9 31.75 0.49 7.32
N GLU A 10 31.29 0.16 6.14
CA GLU A 10 29.93 0.47 5.66
C GLU A 10 28.96 -0.65 6.08
N LEU A 11 27.65 -0.48 5.81
CA LEU A 11 26.66 -1.54 6.00
C LEU A 11 27.00 -2.74 5.10
N GLU A 12 27.02 -3.93 5.68
CA GLU A 12 27.26 -5.15 4.94
C GLU A 12 26.20 -5.42 3.85
N GLU A 13 26.63 -6.03 2.74
CA GLU A 13 25.70 -6.55 1.74
C GLU A 13 24.99 -7.79 2.28
N MET A 14 23.67 -7.78 2.28
CA MET A 14 22.85 -8.90 2.73
C MET A 14 22.89 -10.04 1.71
N ALA A 15 22.89 -11.29 2.21
CA ALA A 15 23.16 -12.47 1.38
C ALA A 15 21.93 -13.07 0.68
N GLY A 16 20.71 -12.60 0.99
CA GLY A 16 19.48 -13.11 0.38
C GLY A 16 19.12 -12.43 -0.92
N GLU A 17 17.87 -12.62 -1.33
CA GLU A 17 17.29 -12.03 -2.53
C GLU A 17 16.03 -11.23 -2.19
N GLU A 18 15.72 -10.24 -3.00
CA GLU A 18 14.46 -9.51 -2.92
C GLU A 18 13.30 -10.40 -3.41
N TYR A 19 12.09 -10.16 -2.92
CA TYR A 19 10.91 -10.94 -3.35
C TYR A 19 10.59 -10.82 -4.85
N TYR A 20 10.94 -9.67 -5.43
CA TYR A 20 10.79 -9.37 -6.85
C TYR A 20 12.13 -8.92 -7.45
N PRO A 21 13.09 -9.84 -7.65
CA PRO A 21 14.45 -9.50 -8.11
C PRO A 21 14.46 -8.90 -9.51
N ASP A 22 13.55 -9.33 -10.38
CA ASP A 22 13.53 -9.01 -11.82
C ASP A 22 12.63 -7.81 -12.18
N LEU A 23 11.87 -7.27 -11.23
CA LEU A 23 11.00 -6.13 -11.50
C LEU A 23 11.79 -4.80 -11.46
N TYR A 24 11.27 -3.79 -12.15
CA TYR A 24 11.81 -2.44 -12.04
C TYR A 24 11.70 -1.92 -10.61
N LYS A 25 12.77 -1.33 -10.10
CA LYS A 25 12.90 -0.84 -8.72
C LYS A 25 12.80 0.67 -8.70
N VAL A 26 11.79 1.20 -8.02
CA VAL A 26 11.47 2.63 -7.99
C VAL A 26 11.42 3.10 -6.54
N ASN A 27 11.66 4.38 -6.29
CA ASN A 27 11.67 4.93 -4.93
C ASN A 27 10.29 4.92 -4.25
N LEU A 28 9.20 5.22 -4.96
CA LEU A 28 7.85 5.33 -4.39
C LEU A 28 6.78 4.73 -5.33
N GLY A 29 5.64 4.28 -4.78
CA GLY A 29 4.51 3.82 -5.58
C GLY A 29 3.93 4.91 -6.50
N ARG A 30 3.82 6.17 -6.02
CA ARG A 30 3.34 7.29 -6.84
C ARG A 30 4.27 7.62 -8.01
N THR A 31 5.58 7.59 -7.79
CA THR A 31 6.55 7.81 -8.87
C THR A 31 6.69 6.59 -9.79
N ALA A 32 6.39 5.39 -9.30
CA ALA A 32 6.23 4.19 -10.10
C ALA A 32 5.05 4.33 -11.08
N LEU A 33 3.90 4.81 -10.59
CA LEU A 33 2.77 5.15 -11.45
C LEU A 33 3.15 6.19 -12.51
N LEU A 34 3.76 7.31 -12.08
CA LEU A 34 4.18 8.35 -13.01
C LEU A 34 5.10 7.80 -14.11
N TRP A 35 6.06 6.94 -13.75
CA TRP A 35 6.98 6.36 -14.73
C TRP A 35 6.26 5.46 -15.76
N LEU A 36 5.24 4.70 -15.34
CA LEU A 36 4.37 3.97 -16.24
C LEU A 36 3.61 4.92 -17.18
N LEU A 37 2.97 5.97 -16.63
CA LEU A 37 2.21 6.95 -17.41
C LEU A 37 3.09 7.64 -18.48
N GLU A 38 4.30 8.09 -18.10
CA GLU A 38 5.27 8.66 -19.02
C GLU A 38 5.72 7.66 -20.10
N SER A 39 5.96 6.40 -19.72
CA SER A 39 6.49 5.38 -20.63
C SER A 39 5.48 4.93 -21.68
N HIS A 40 4.21 4.83 -21.30
CA HIS A 40 3.09 4.56 -22.20
C HIS A 40 2.58 5.81 -22.93
N GLN A 41 3.02 7.00 -22.52
CA GLN A 41 2.54 8.29 -23.03
C GLN A 41 1.03 8.50 -22.77
N TYR A 42 0.52 7.95 -21.65
CA TYR A 42 -0.87 8.17 -21.26
C TYR A 42 -1.11 9.65 -20.95
N LYS A 43 -2.25 10.16 -21.41
CA LYS A 43 -2.71 11.55 -21.21
C LYS A 43 -3.87 11.63 -20.25
N LYS A 44 -4.59 10.52 -20.06
CA LYS A 44 -5.74 10.43 -19.19
C LYS A 44 -5.72 9.13 -18.40
N ILE A 45 -6.13 9.24 -17.13
CA ILE A 45 -6.25 8.11 -16.23
C ILE A 45 -7.62 8.12 -15.54
N TYR A 46 -8.26 6.96 -15.48
CA TYR A 46 -9.47 6.73 -14.69
C TYR A 46 -9.08 6.23 -13.32
N LEU A 47 -9.35 7.02 -12.27
CA LEU A 47 -9.02 6.73 -10.88
C LEU A 47 -10.28 6.43 -10.07
N PRO A 48 -10.26 5.47 -9.11
CA PRO A 48 -11.36 5.36 -8.17
C PRO A 48 -11.41 6.60 -7.26
N VAL A 49 -12.61 7.02 -6.90
CA VAL A 49 -12.78 8.09 -5.88
C VAL A 49 -12.13 7.66 -4.56
N PHE A 50 -12.29 6.37 -4.18
CA PHE A 50 -11.69 5.80 -2.97
C PHE A 50 -10.18 5.58 -3.12
N LEU A 51 -9.41 6.68 -3.06
CA LEU A 51 -7.97 6.66 -3.35
C LEU A 51 -7.18 7.65 -2.49
N CYS A 52 -5.89 7.37 -2.34
CA CYS A 52 -4.94 8.25 -1.66
C CYS A 52 -4.71 9.54 -2.45
N GLN A 53 -4.81 10.69 -1.79
CA GLN A 53 -4.60 12.01 -2.40
C GLN A 53 -3.29 12.10 -3.18
N SER A 54 -2.22 11.48 -2.68
CA SER A 54 -0.91 11.53 -3.33
C SER A 54 -0.83 10.86 -4.72
N VAL A 55 -1.77 9.98 -5.06
CA VAL A 55 -1.89 9.39 -6.41
C VAL A 55 -2.60 10.37 -7.33
N ILE A 56 -3.61 11.07 -6.81
CA ILE A 56 -4.34 12.11 -7.55
C ILE A 56 -3.39 13.29 -7.85
N ASP A 57 -2.64 13.73 -6.84
CA ASP A 57 -1.71 14.86 -6.96
C ASP A 57 -0.64 14.59 -8.01
N ILE A 58 0.03 13.43 -7.97
CA ILE A 58 1.10 13.13 -8.94
C ILE A 58 0.60 13.13 -10.39
N CYS A 59 -0.65 12.72 -10.63
CA CYS A 59 -1.23 12.78 -11.97
C CYS A 59 -1.48 14.24 -12.40
N ARG A 60 -2.06 15.06 -11.51
CA ARG A 60 -2.37 16.47 -11.79
C ARG A 60 -1.13 17.33 -11.93
N ASP A 61 -0.11 17.11 -11.09
CA ASP A 61 1.17 17.84 -11.13
C ASP A 61 1.95 17.59 -12.41
N HIS A 62 1.61 16.53 -13.16
CA HIS A 62 2.25 16.15 -14.42
C HIS A 62 1.31 16.22 -15.64
N ASP A 63 0.26 17.06 -15.55
CA ASP A 63 -0.67 17.33 -16.65
C ASP A 63 -1.38 16.08 -17.21
N ILE A 64 -1.58 15.05 -16.38
CA ILE A 64 -2.39 13.89 -16.71
C ILE A 64 -3.85 14.19 -16.35
N GLU A 65 -4.75 14.13 -17.33
CA GLU A 65 -6.18 14.29 -17.08
C GLU A 65 -6.69 13.18 -16.18
N VAL A 66 -7.42 13.53 -15.12
CA VAL A 66 -8.00 12.57 -14.17
C VAL A 66 -9.50 12.58 -14.30
N GLU A 67 -10.07 11.41 -14.61
CA GLU A 67 -11.50 11.15 -14.50
C GLU A 67 -11.75 10.16 -13.35
N PHE A 68 -12.76 10.42 -12.53
CA PHE A 68 -13.06 9.58 -11.38
C PHE A 68 -14.18 8.61 -11.67
N TYR A 69 -14.04 7.39 -11.13
CA TYR A 69 -15.12 6.41 -11.08
C TYR A 69 -15.43 6.01 -9.62
N HIS A 70 -16.67 5.61 -9.38
CA HIS A 70 -17.12 5.08 -8.09
C HIS A 70 -17.09 3.55 -8.10
N LEU A 71 -17.15 2.97 -6.91
CA LEU A 71 -17.33 1.54 -6.70
C LEU A 71 -18.72 1.29 -6.14
N ASP A 72 -19.32 0.16 -6.50
CA ASP A 72 -20.53 -0.31 -5.83
C ASP A 72 -20.19 -1.02 -4.50
N ALA A 73 -21.24 -1.47 -3.79
CA ALA A 73 -21.09 -2.16 -2.51
C ALA A 73 -20.32 -3.51 -2.60
N ASP A 74 -20.10 -4.03 -3.80
CA ASP A 74 -19.36 -5.26 -4.09
C ASP A 74 -17.96 -5.00 -4.65
N LEU A 75 -17.49 -3.74 -4.59
CA LEU A 75 -16.23 -3.28 -5.16
C LEU A 75 -16.16 -3.43 -6.70
N ASN A 76 -17.29 -3.46 -7.38
CA ASN A 76 -17.29 -3.40 -8.83
C ASN A 76 -17.20 -1.94 -9.29
N ILE A 77 -16.54 -1.76 -10.44
CA ILE A 77 -16.32 -0.44 -11.03
C ILE A 77 -17.62 0.07 -11.65
N LEU A 78 -18.03 1.28 -11.28
CA LEU A 78 -19.15 2.01 -11.87
C LEU A 78 -18.62 2.92 -13.00
N LEU A 79 -18.13 2.31 -14.08
CA LEU A 79 -17.64 2.96 -15.29
C LEU A 79 -18.22 2.22 -16.49
N GLU A 80 -18.54 2.95 -17.57
CA GLU A 80 -19.02 2.36 -18.81
C GLU A 80 -17.99 1.38 -19.40
N GLU A 81 -18.43 0.17 -19.68
CA GLU A 81 -17.59 -0.87 -20.27
C GLU A 81 -17.30 -0.56 -21.74
N ARG A 82 -16.05 -0.22 -22.03
CA ARG A 82 -15.57 0.05 -23.39
C ARG A 82 -14.06 -0.09 -23.47
N GLU A 83 -13.54 -0.40 -24.62
CA GLU A 83 -12.11 -0.29 -24.88
C GLU A 83 -11.67 1.17 -24.79
N LEU A 84 -10.62 1.44 -24.02
CA LEU A 84 -10.08 2.80 -23.85
C LEU A 84 -9.17 3.16 -25.03
N PRO A 85 -9.12 4.45 -25.43
CA PRO A 85 -8.11 4.94 -26.37
C PRO A 85 -6.69 4.60 -25.94
N ALA A 86 -5.76 4.55 -26.88
CA ALA A 86 -4.37 4.17 -26.60
C ALA A 86 -3.67 5.09 -25.60
N GLU A 87 -4.09 6.35 -25.51
CA GLU A 87 -3.57 7.37 -24.59
C GLU A 87 -4.29 7.45 -23.23
N GLU A 88 -5.27 6.57 -22.98
CA GLU A 88 -6.04 6.50 -21.74
C GLU A 88 -5.79 5.17 -21.01
N CYS A 89 -5.84 5.16 -19.69
CA CYS A 89 -5.71 3.94 -18.89
C CYS A 89 -6.64 3.92 -17.67
N LEU A 90 -7.03 2.71 -17.26
CA LEU A 90 -7.77 2.45 -16.03
C LEU A 90 -6.82 2.06 -14.91
N TYR A 91 -6.96 2.69 -13.74
CA TYR A 91 -6.21 2.36 -12.53
C TYR A 91 -7.06 1.55 -11.56
N LEU A 92 -6.66 0.33 -11.28
CA LEU A 92 -7.32 -0.60 -10.38
C LEU A 92 -6.57 -0.69 -9.06
N VAL A 93 -7.29 -0.63 -7.94
CA VAL A 93 -6.68 -0.76 -6.60
C VAL A 93 -7.10 -2.08 -5.96
N SER A 94 -6.12 -2.87 -5.54
CA SER A 94 -6.35 -4.08 -4.77
C SER A 94 -6.54 -3.75 -3.28
N TYR A 95 -7.72 -3.21 -2.92
CA TYR A 95 -8.06 -2.85 -1.55
C TYR A 95 -7.99 -4.08 -0.64
N TYR A 96 -7.08 -4.06 0.32
CA TYR A 96 -6.86 -5.17 1.26
C TYR A 96 -6.71 -6.55 0.60
N GLY A 97 -6.30 -6.58 -0.68
CA GLY A 97 -6.13 -7.83 -1.42
C GLY A 97 -7.43 -8.41 -2.00
N GLN A 98 -8.49 -7.62 -2.16
CA GLN A 98 -9.78 -8.13 -2.65
C GLN A 98 -9.89 -8.19 -4.19
N LEU A 99 -8.92 -7.66 -4.93
CA LEU A 99 -8.91 -7.71 -6.38
C LEU A 99 -8.26 -9.01 -6.87
N THR A 100 -9.08 -9.96 -7.34
CA THR A 100 -8.61 -11.26 -7.83
C THR A 100 -8.02 -11.18 -9.23
N ASP A 101 -7.18 -12.15 -9.60
CA ASP A 101 -6.60 -12.26 -10.94
C ASP A 101 -7.67 -12.33 -12.03
N GLU A 102 -8.80 -13.02 -11.76
CA GLU A 102 -9.93 -13.09 -12.69
C GLU A 102 -10.55 -11.72 -12.95
N LYS A 103 -10.75 -10.91 -11.92
CA LYS A 103 -11.27 -9.54 -12.05
C LYS A 103 -10.27 -8.66 -12.82
N ILE A 104 -8.97 -8.78 -12.54
CA ILE A 104 -7.94 -8.03 -13.26
C ILE A 104 -7.98 -8.36 -14.75
N LEU A 105 -7.97 -9.64 -15.11
CA LEU A 105 -8.02 -10.09 -16.51
C LEU A 105 -9.33 -9.70 -17.19
N TYR A 106 -10.45 -9.72 -16.47
CA TYR A 106 -11.73 -9.22 -16.99
C TYR A 106 -11.62 -7.74 -17.36
N HIS A 107 -11.14 -6.89 -16.46
CA HIS A 107 -11.00 -5.46 -16.73
C HIS A 107 -9.98 -5.16 -17.82
N GLN A 108 -8.87 -5.90 -17.88
CA GLN A 108 -7.91 -5.80 -18.98
C GLN A 108 -8.56 -6.11 -20.33
N LYS A 109 -9.39 -7.16 -20.39
CA LYS A 109 -10.10 -7.52 -21.62
C LYS A 109 -11.11 -6.45 -22.04
N VAL A 110 -11.79 -5.80 -21.09
CA VAL A 110 -12.83 -4.79 -21.37
C VAL A 110 -12.21 -3.45 -21.73
N TYR A 111 -11.24 -3.00 -20.95
CA TYR A 111 -10.70 -1.63 -21.05
C TYR A 111 -9.39 -1.54 -21.84
N GLY A 112 -8.68 -2.64 -22.05
CA GLY A 112 -7.40 -2.71 -22.75
C GLY A 112 -6.23 -2.27 -21.89
N ASN A 113 -6.11 -0.97 -21.60
CA ASN A 113 -5.02 -0.38 -20.87
C ASN A 113 -5.33 -0.30 -19.36
N VAL A 114 -4.72 -1.17 -18.57
CA VAL A 114 -4.98 -1.29 -17.13
C VAL A 114 -3.67 -1.23 -16.35
N ILE A 115 -3.65 -0.42 -15.29
CA ILE A 115 -2.58 -0.39 -14.29
C ILE A 115 -3.16 -0.88 -12.96
N VAL A 116 -2.53 -1.88 -12.34
CA VAL A 116 -2.97 -2.46 -11.07
C VAL A 116 -2.09 -2.00 -9.92
N ASP A 117 -2.70 -1.45 -8.88
CA ASP A 117 -2.04 -1.08 -7.63
C ASP A 117 -2.16 -2.21 -6.60
N HIS A 118 -1.08 -2.97 -6.43
CA HIS A 118 -0.91 -3.99 -5.41
C HIS A 118 -0.26 -3.45 -4.12
N THR A 119 -0.43 -2.16 -3.81
CA THR A 119 0.09 -1.56 -2.57
C THR A 119 -0.41 -2.29 -1.31
N HIS A 120 -1.60 -2.89 -1.33
CA HIS A 120 -2.14 -3.72 -0.25
C HIS A 120 -2.07 -5.23 -0.52
N SER A 121 -1.36 -5.67 -1.57
CA SER A 121 -1.31 -7.08 -2.02
C SER A 121 0.11 -7.47 -2.45
N PHE A 122 1.10 -7.18 -1.59
CA PHE A 122 2.53 -7.36 -1.93
C PHE A 122 2.88 -8.77 -2.41
N PHE A 123 2.21 -9.81 -1.91
CA PHE A 123 2.50 -11.20 -2.23
C PHE A 123 1.74 -11.73 -3.47
N GLN A 124 0.69 -11.05 -3.91
CA GLN A 124 -0.01 -11.38 -5.16
C GLN A 124 0.90 -11.10 -6.35
N LYS A 125 1.20 -12.14 -7.14
CA LYS A 125 2.13 -12.02 -8.27
C LYS A 125 1.53 -11.20 -9.39
N PRO A 126 2.36 -10.46 -10.17
CA PRO A 126 1.86 -9.71 -11.31
C PRO A 126 1.41 -10.66 -12.42
N LEU A 127 0.38 -10.28 -13.16
CA LEU A 127 -0.08 -11.00 -14.32
C LEU A 127 0.69 -10.53 -15.57
N LYS A 128 1.00 -11.48 -16.46
CA LYS A 128 1.66 -11.17 -17.72
C LYS A 128 0.76 -10.27 -18.57
N GLY A 129 1.33 -9.22 -19.13
CA GLY A 129 0.62 -8.26 -19.97
C GLY A 129 -0.19 -7.24 -19.18
N VAL A 130 -0.05 -7.19 -17.85
CA VAL A 130 -0.74 -6.22 -16.98
C VAL A 130 0.31 -5.39 -16.23
N ASP A 131 0.25 -4.08 -16.40
CA ASP A 131 1.09 -3.18 -15.63
C ASP A 131 0.70 -3.23 -14.16
N THR A 132 1.66 -3.53 -13.29
CA THR A 132 1.39 -3.71 -11.86
C THR A 132 2.44 -2.97 -11.04
N LEU A 133 2.00 -2.26 -10.00
CA LEU A 133 2.90 -1.59 -9.05
C LEU A 133 2.71 -2.11 -7.62
N TYR A 134 3.80 -2.07 -6.85
CA TYR A 134 3.86 -2.49 -5.45
C TYR A 134 4.54 -1.43 -4.60
N SER A 135 4.20 -1.36 -3.30
CA SER A 135 4.88 -0.51 -2.34
C SER A 135 5.53 -1.34 -1.23
N CYS A 136 6.86 -1.30 -1.13
CA CYS A 136 7.60 -1.99 -0.08
C CYS A 136 7.30 -1.44 1.32
N ARG A 137 7.10 -0.13 1.44
CA ARG A 137 6.90 0.61 2.69
C ARG A 137 5.63 0.23 3.46
N LYS A 138 4.70 -0.44 2.81
CA LYS A 138 3.45 -0.92 3.43
C LYS A 138 3.62 -2.26 4.14
N PHE A 139 4.67 -3.00 3.80
CA PHE A 139 4.93 -4.35 4.32
C PHE A 139 6.22 -4.46 5.12
N TRP A 140 7.22 -3.62 4.82
CA TRP A 140 8.59 -3.75 5.32
C TRP A 140 9.09 -2.45 5.94
N GLY A 141 10.03 -2.59 6.86
CA GLY A 141 10.69 -1.46 7.53
C GLY A 141 11.73 -0.78 6.65
N VAL A 142 11.30 -0.16 5.57
CA VAL A 142 12.13 0.61 4.63
C VAL A 142 11.55 2.01 4.42
N SER A 143 12.42 2.98 4.14
CA SER A 143 12.00 4.36 4.00
C SER A 143 11.60 4.77 2.58
N ASP A 144 12.01 4.03 1.57
CA ASP A 144 11.58 4.13 0.17
C ASP A 144 11.31 2.73 -0.40
N GLY A 145 11.01 2.60 -1.67
CA GLY A 145 10.88 1.34 -2.38
C GLY A 145 9.49 1.02 -2.88
N ALA A 146 9.46 0.74 -4.17
CA ALA A 146 8.33 0.24 -4.95
C ALA A 146 8.86 -0.67 -6.06
N TYR A 147 8.01 -1.56 -6.57
CA TYR A 147 8.32 -2.36 -7.76
C TYR A 147 7.31 -2.06 -8.86
N VAL A 148 7.75 -2.21 -10.10
CA VAL A 148 6.89 -2.15 -11.30
C VAL A 148 7.10 -3.40 -12.12
N SER A 149 6.02 -4.09 -12.45
CA SER A 149 5.94 -5.11 -13.48
C SER A 149 5.29 -4.53 -14.71
N THR A 150 5.95 -4.62 -15.84
CA THR A 150 5.45 -4.17 -17.14
C THR A 150 6.17 -4.90 -18.26
N ASP A 151 5.50 -5.08 -19.40
CA ASP A 151 6.09 -5.71 -20.59
C ASP A 151 6.83 -4.69 -21.48
N ILE A 152 6.73 -3.39 -21.19
CA ILE A 152 7.46 -2.36 -21.94
C ILE A 152 8.75 -1.93 -21.23
N ALA A 153 9.68 -1.40 -22.00
CA ALA A 153 10.84 -0.72 -21.41
C ALA A 153 10.42 0.64 -20.84
N LEU A 154 10.69 0.86 -19.55
CA LEU A 154 10.40 2.15 -18.93
C LEU A 154 11.30 3.25 -19.49
N SER A 155 10.73 4.44 -19.71
CA SER A 155 11.34 5.55 -20.41
C SER A 155 12.49 6.20 -19.63
N GLY A 156 13.60 6.45 -20.30
CA GLY A 156 14.73 7.22 -19.79
C GLY A 156 15.46 6.58 -18.61
N GLU A 157 16.69 6.93 -18.40
CA GLU A 157 17.45 6.54 -17.22
C GLU A 157 17.12 7.47 -16.05
N LYS A 158 16.78 6.89 -14.89
CA LYS A 158 16.46 7.64 -13.67
C LYS A 158 17.61 7.51 -12.65
N PRO A 159 17.93 8.58 -11.89
CA PRO A 159 18.95 8.52 -10.86
C PRO A 159 18.51 7.60 -9.71
N GLU A 160 19.48 7.05 -8.99
CA GLU A 160 19.24 6.27 -7.77
C GLU A 160 18.86 7.21 -6.60
N ASP A 161 17.91 6.81 -5.76
CA ASP A 161 17.55 7.53 -4.54
C ASP A 161 18.56 7.27 -3.41
N ARG A 162 18.54 8.12 -2.39
CA ARG A 162 19.38 8.01 -1.19
C ARG A 162 18.48 8.09 0.05
N SER A 163 18.32 6.98 0.76
CA SER A 163 17.38 6.89 1.87
C SER A 163 18.02 6.85 3.27
N GLY A 164 19.35 6.81 3.38
CA GLY A 164 20.03 6.70 4.66
C GLY A 164 19.63 7.77 5.68
N GLY A 165 19.48 9.02 5.25
CA GLY A 165 19.01 10.12 6.11
C GLY A 165 17.54 10.06 6.50
N ARG A 166 16.76 9.13 5.95
CA ARG A 166 15.32 8.97 6.19
C ARG A 166 14.96 7.72 7.02
N MET A 167 15.97 7.08 7.64
CA MET A 167 15.79 5.83 8.41
C MET A 167 15.48 6.05 9.88
N SER A 168 15.61 7.26 10.41
CA SER A 168 15.54 7.55 11.86
C SER A 168 14.27 7.02 12.53
N HIS A 169 13.10 7.14 11.88
CA HIS A 169 11.83 6.66 12.42
C HIS A 169 11.74 5.12 12.47
N ILE A 170 12.38 4.42 11.54
CA ILE A 170 12.40 2.96 11.48
C ILE A 170 13.35 2.43 12.57
N LEU A 171 14.57 2.95 12.61
CA LEU A 171 15.59 2.55 13.56
C LEU A 171 15.17 2.89 14.98
N GLY A 172 14.67 4.10 15.21
CA GLY A 172 14.24 4.54 16.53
C GLY A 172 13.02 3.77 17.06
N ARG A 173 12.08 3.39 16.17
CA ARG A 173 10.99 2.49 16.57
C ARG A 173 11.50 1.10 16.94
N TYR A 174 12.52 0.59 16.26
CA TYR A 174 13.10 -0.71 16.53
C TYR A 174 13.87 -0.73 17.86
N GLU A 175 14.67 0.30 18.12
CA GLU A 175 15.49 0.40 19.34
C GLU A 175 14.70 0.84 20.57
N GLU A 176 13.64 1.67 20.40
CA GLU A 176 12.90 2.27 21.49
C GLU A 176 11.38 2.07 21.35
N ASN A 177 10.67 3.05 20.71
CA ASN A 177 9.22 2.97 20.54
C ASN A 177 8.70 3.88 19.42
N ALA A 178 7.48 3.60 18.95
CA ALA A 178 6.85 4.35 17.85
C ALA A 178 6.52 5.80 18.20
N GLY A 179 6.11 6.08 19.45
CA GLY A 179 5.64 7.42 19.86
C GLY A 179 6.72 8.47 19.78
N LYS A 180 7.92 8.14 20.25
CA LYS A 180 9.08 9.06 20.25
C LYS A 180 9.50 9.49 18.85
N TYR A 181 9.36 8.60 17.87
CA TYR A 181 9.79 8.82 16.48
C TYR A 181 8.64 9.08 15.51
N TYR A 182 7.44 9.35 16.03
CA TYR A 182 6.27 9.59 15.18
C TYR A 182 6.45 10.83 14.30
N GLN A 183 7.02 11.93 14.84
CA GLN A 183 7.29 13.13 14.05
C GLN A 183 8.28 12.85 12.91
N ALA A 184 9.35 12.12 13.16
CA ALA A 184 10.31 11.73 12.12
C ALA A 184 9.66 10.87 11.00
N MET A 185 8.64 10.08 11.33
CA MET A 185 7.85 9.36 10.32
C MET A 185 7.00 10.31 9.48
N LEU A 186 6.37 11.32 10.08
CA LEU A 186 5.61 12.35 9.36
C LEU A 186 6.53 13.19 8.47
N ASP A 187 7.68 13.61 8.97
CA ASP A 187 8.69 14.39 8.21
C ASP A 187 9.20 13.60 7.00
N ASN A 188 9.44 12.29 7.17
CA ASN A 188 9.79 11.43 6.05
C ASN A 188 8.66 11.35 5.02
N ALA A 189 7.40 11.27 5.45
CA ALA A 189 6.25 11.24 4.54
C ALA A 189 6.09 12.56 3.78
N ALA A 190 6.24 13.70 4.45
CA ALA A 190 6.20 15.03 3.83
C ALA A 190 7.36 15.23 2.84
N GLY A 191 8.54 14.68 3.13
CA GLY A 191 9.71 14.75 2.24
C GLY A 191 9.55 14.04 0.89
N TYR A 192 8.43 13.35 0.67
CA TYR A 192 8.12 12.74 -0.64
C TYR A 192 7.24 13.61 -1.55
N GLU A 193 6.73 14.73 -1.06
CA GLU A 193 5.97 15.68 -1.86
C GLU A 193 6.88 16.29 -2.94
N GLY A 194 6.41 16.32 -4.19
CA GLY A 194 7.16 16.83 -5.34
C GLY A 194 8.44 16.04 -5.69
N MET A 195 8.62 14.83 -5.15
CA MET A 195 9.81 14.02 -5.42
C MET A 195 9.78 13.47 -6.85
N GLU A 196 10.89 13.67 -7.57
CA GLU A 196 11.10 13.12 -8.92
C GLU A 196 11.12 11.58 -8.93
N ILE A 197 10.88 11.00 -10.11
CA ILE A 197 11.08 9.58 -10.34
C ILE A 197 12.56 9.23 -10.11
N ARG A 198 12.81 8.32 -9.19
CA ARG A 198 14.13 7.77 -8.90
C ARG A 198 14.08 6.26 -8.82
N LYS A 199 15.19 5.60 -9.07
CA LYS A 199 15.33 4.18 -8.73
C LYS A 199 15.33 4.03 -7.21
N MET A 200 14.89 2.89 -6.72
CA MET A 200 14.96 2.50 -5.30
C MET A 200 16.40 2.70 -4.80
N SER A 201 16.53 3.17 -3.56
CA SER A 201 17.85 3.36 -2.96
C SER A 201 18.59 2.02 -2.78
N ARG A 202 19.91 2.06 -2.91
CA ARG A 202 20.77 0.90 -2.63
C ARG A 202 20.55 0.36 -1.21
N LEU A 203 20.33 1.25 -0.23
CA LEU A 203 20.05 0.87 1.14
C LEU A 203 18.79 0.03 1.25
N THR A 204 17.69 0.49 0.67
CA THR A 204 16.41 -0.25 0.68
C THR A 204 16.53 -1.58 -0.06
N SER A 205 17.12 -1.60 -1.25
CA SER A 205 17.36 -2.83 -2.00
C SER A 205 18.18 -3.84 -1.19
N ASN A 206 19.21 -3.38 -0.48
CA ASN A 206 20.02 -4.23 0.38
C ASN A 206 19.22 -4.77 1.60
N LEU A 207 18.47 -3.92 2.29
CA LEU A 207 17.65 -4.34 3.43
C LEU A 207 16.57 -5.36 3.03
N LEU A 208 15.97 -5.20 1.86
CA LEU A 208 14.96 -6.13 1.35
C LEU A 208 15.53 -7.53 1.11
N LYS A 209 16.81 -7.69 0.82
CA LYS A 209 17.48 -8.99 0.71
C LYS A 209 17.60 -9.73 2.06
N ALA A 210 17.52 -9.03 3.19
CA ALA A 210 17.60 -9.64 4.51
C ALA A 210 16.27 -10.20 5.03
N ILE A 211 15.18 -10.02 4.30
CA ILE A 211 13.84 -10.38 4.74
C ILE A 211 13.55 -11.85 4.47
N ASP A 212 13.10 -12.56 5.50
CA ASP A 212 12.48 -13.87 5.37
C ASP A 212 11.01 -13.70 4.95
N TYR A 213 10.78 -13.62 3.65
CA TYR A 213 9.47 -13.36 3.06
C TYR A 213 8.45 -14.46 3.39
N GLU A 214 8.86 -15.72 3.37
CA GLU A 214 7.98 -16.86 3.67
C GLU A 214 7.52 -16.85 5.12
N LYS A 215 8.44 -16.58 6.05
CA LYS A 215 8.09 -16.44 7.47
C LYS A 215 7.16 -15.25 7.69
N GLY A 216 7.46 -14.11 7.06
CA GLY A 216 6.62 -12.90 7.14
C GLY A 216 5.21 -13.14 6.60
N LYS A 217 5.09 -13.80 5.45
CA LYS A 217 3.81 -14.18 4.83
C LYS A 217 2.98 -15.08 5.76
N LYS A 218 3.56 -16.18 6.23
CA LYS A 218 2.89 -17.13 7.13
C LYS A 218 2.42 -16.49 8.43
N GLN A 219 3.23 -15.60 9.02
CA GLN A 219 2.83 -14.90 10.24
C GLN A 219 1.63 -13.98 10.01
N ARG A 220 1.60 -13.24 8.88
CA ARG A 220 0.46 -12.41 8.49
C ARG A 220 -0.80 -13.22 8.29
N GLU A 221 -0.71 -14.35 7.60
CA GLU A 221 -1.82 -15.27 7.36
C GLU A 221 -2.37 -15.85 8.67
N ALA A 222 -1.50 -16.27 9.59
CA ALA A 222 -1.90 -16.79 10.90
C ALA A 222 -2.61 -15.71 11.75
N ASN A 223 -2.06 -14.49 11.79
CA ASN A 223 -2.65 -13.36 12.50
C ASN A 223 -4.01 -12.96 11.92
N TYR A 224 -4.12 -12.91 10.59
CA TYR A 224 -5.37 -12.60 9.90
C TYR A 224 -6.45 -13.65 10.21
N ALA A 225 -6.11 -14.92 10.10
CA ALA A 225 -7.03 -16.03 10.39
C ALA A 225 -7.54 -15.98 11.83
N LEU A 226 -6.66 -15.71 12.79
CA LEU A 226 -7.03 -15.57 14.19
C LEU A 226 -7.94 -14.35 14.44
N LEU A 227 -7.66 -13.20 13.82
CA LEU A 227 -8.57 -12.05 13.91
C LEU A 227 -9.92 -12.34 13.28
N ALA A 228 -9.97 -13.04 12.14
CA ALA A 228 -11.22 -13.43 11.48
C ALA A 228 -12.06 -14.38 12.34
N GLU A 229 -11.42 -15.29 13.09
CA GLU A 229 -12.09 -16.17 14.07
C GLU A 229 -12.63 -15.39 15.27
N LEU A 230 -11.81 -14.49 15.83
CA LEU A 230 -12.14 -13.75 17.04
C LEU A 230 -13.11 -12.59 16.80
N LEU A 231 -13.06 -11.96 15.66
CA LEU A 231 -13.80 -10.76 15.26
C LEU A 231 -14.40 -10.96 13.86
N PRO A 232 -15.42 -11.85 13.71
CA PRO A 232 -16.08 -12.01 12.42
C PRO A 232 -16.60 -10.68 11.89
N SER A 233 -16.39 -10.41 10.60
CA SER A 233 -16.77 -9.16 9.97
C SER A 233 -17.34 -9.41 8.58
N ASP A 234 -18.56 -8.91 8.32
CA ASP A 234 -19.23 -8.99 7.01
C ASP A 234 -18.75 -7.89 6.03
N SER A 235 -17.56 -7.39 6.23
CA SER A 235 -16.98 -6.36 5.36
C SER A 235 -16.77 -6.89 3.95
N VAL A 236 -17.11 -6.08 2.95
CA VAL A 236 -16.79 -6.33 1.54
C VAL A 236 -15.27 -6.54 1.31
N PHE A 237 -14.45 -6.01 2.20
CA PHE A 237 -13.00 -6.16 2.18
C PHE A 237 -12.47 -7.47 2.81
N ASN A 238 -13.36 -8.40 3.19
CA ASN A 238 -13.02 -9.71 3.76
C ASN A 238 -13.54 -10.89 2.94
N ARG A 239 -13.99 -10.68 1.70
CA ARG A 239 -14.56 -11.75 0.84
C ARG A 239 -13.50 -12.69 0.30
N VAL A 240 -12.30 -12.19 0.10
CA VAL A 240 -11.12 -12.96 -0.32
C VAL A 240 -10.12 -12.96 0.82
N ILE A 241 -9.55 -14.14 1.13
CA ILE A 241 -8.41 -14.24 2.05
C ILE A 241 -7.15 -14.03 1.22
N PRO A 242 -6.46 -12.88 1.36
CA PRO A 242 -5.30 -12.59 0.53
C PRO A 242 -4.06 -13.34 1.02
N GLU A 243 -3.13 -13.60 0.10
CA GLU A 243 -1.80 -14.07 0.48
C GLU A 243 -1.03 -12.99 1.24
N GLY A 244 -0.50 -13.35 2.42
CA GLY A 244 0.26 -12.42 3.26
C GLY A 244 -0.45 -11.08 3.47
N PRO A 245 -1.64 -11.06 4.08
CA PRO A 245 -2.55 -9.92 4.12
C PRO A 245 -1.90 -8.65 4.64
N PHE A 246 -2.31 -7.51 4.09
CA PHE A 246 -1.85 -6.17 4.51
C PHE A 246 -2.32 -5.82 5.91
N ALA A 247 -3.61 -5.96 6.18
CA ALA A 247 -4.29 -5.72 7.45
C ALA A 247 -5.58 -6.54 7.48
N TYR A 248 -6.18 -6.72 8.66
CA TYR A 248 -7.53 -7.27 8.80
C TYR A 248 -8.56 -6.13 8.77
N PRO A 249 -9.38 -5.97 7.71
CA PRO A 249 -10.33 -4.89 7.57
C PRO A 249 -11.61 -5.18 8.39
N TYR A 250 -11.60 -4.77 9.65
CA TYR A 250 -12.72 -4.93 10.57
C TYR A 250 -13.75 -3.81 10.37
N TYR A 251 -15.01 -4.16 10.13
CA TYR A 251 -16.09 -3.21 10.02
C TYR A 251 -16.69 -2.90 11.40
N HIS A 252 -16.92 -1.61 11.69
CA HIS A 252 -17.67 -1.17 12.84
C HIS A 252 -18.33 0.19 12.59
N LYS A 253 -19.69 0.27 12.74
CA LYS A 253 -20.46 1.50 12.49
C LYS A 253 -19.98 2.75 13.25
N ASN A 254 -19.35 2.57 14.40
CA ASN A 254 -18.73 3.64 15.19
C ASN A 254 -17.19 3.62 15.05
N GLY A 255 -16.67 3.30 13.86
CA GLY A 255 -15.25 3.06 13.61
C GLY A 255 -14.34 4.17 14.07
N MET A 256 -14.72 5.44 13.89
CA MET A 256 -13.93 6.60 14.35
C MET A 256 -13.81 6.69 15.88
N ALA A 257 -14.86 6.34 16.61
CA ALA A 257 -14.82 6.31 18.08
C ALA A 257 -14.00 5.11 18.59
N LEU A 258 -14.20 3.94 17.98
CA LEU A 258 -13.42 2.75 18.30
C LEU A 258 -11.92 2.95 18.03
N ARG A 259 -11.51 3.64 16.95
CA ARG A 259 -10.08 3.98 16.73
C ARG A 259 -9.50 4.81 17.86
N ARG A 260 -10.23 5.80 18.37
CA ARG A 260 -9.77 6.60 19.51
C ARG A 260 -9.62 5.77 20.79
N TRP A 261 -10.58 4.89 21.05
CA TRP A 261 -10.50 3.94 22.15
C TRP A 261 -9.26 3.03 22.05
N LEU A 262 -9.06 2.40 20.90
CA LEU A 262 -7.91 1.54 20.65
C LEU A 262 -6.57 2.28 20.80
N ALA A 263 -6.49 3.53 20.33
CA ALA A 263 -5.30 4.37 20.50
C ALA A 263 -4.98 4.62 21.98
N GLY A 264 -5.98 4.80 22.85
CA GLY A 264 -5.84 4.87 24.29
C GLY A 264 -5.24 3.60 24.92
N HIS A 265 -5.41 2.45 24.24
CA HIS A 265 -4.85 1.15 24.62
C HIS A 265 -3.55 0.80 23.84
N LYS A 266 -2.91 1.79 23.20
CA LYS A 266 -1.69 1.65 22.39
C LYS A 266 -1.85 0.76 21.16
N ILE A 267 -3.08 0.56 20.68
CA ILE A 267 -3.40 -0.08 19.41
C ILE A 267 -3.66 1.02 18.39
N PHE A 268 -2.69 1.25 17.49
CA PHE A 268 -2.77 2.35 16.53
C PHE A 268 -3.30 1.84 15.20
N VAL A 269 -4.57 2.16 14.92
CA VAL A 269 -5.27 1.80 13.68
C VAL A 269 -5.40 3.05 12.82
N PRO A 270 -4.76 3.10 11.63
CA PRO A 270 -4.80 4.28 10.78
C PRO A 270 -6.20 4.49 10.18
N THR A 271 -6.52 5.75 9.86
CA THR A 271 -7.59 6.08 8.91
C THR A 271 -6.94 6.30 7.56
N TYR A 272 -7.20 5.41 6.60
CA TYR A 272 -6.73 5.59 5.23
C TYR A 272 -7.66 6.53 4.46
N TRP A 273 -7.13 7.14 3.40
CA TRP A 273 -7.88 8.00 2.47
C TRP A 273 -8.69 9.12 3.14
N LYS A 274 -8.08 9.85 4.09
CA LYS A 274 -8.74 10.93 4.85
C LYS A 274 -9.30 12.05 3.97
N ASN A 275 -8.74 12.24 2.78
CA ASN A 275 -9.24 13.17 1.77
C ASN A 275 -10.71 12.90 1.39
N ILE A 276 -11.18 11.67 1.54
CA ILE A 276 -12.56 11.27 1.25
C ILE A 276 -13.56 12.04 2.14
N PHE A 277 -13.21 12.35 3.39
CA PHE A 277 -14.07 13.11 4.29
C PHE A 277 -14.39 14.53 3.78
N GLU A 278 -13.52 15.09 2.93
CA GLU A 278 -13.69 16.41 2.34
C GLU A 278 -14.27 16.34 0.92
N GLN A 279 -14.08 15.20 0.24
CA GLN A 279 -14.41 15.04 -1.19
C GLN A 279 -15.75 14.36 -1.42
N CYS A 280 -16.26 13.61 -0.45
CA CYS A 280 -17.48 12.81 -0.58
C CYS A 280 -18.51 13.19 0.47
N SER A 281 -19.79 12.97 0.14
CA SER A 281 -20.88 13.13 1.12
C SER A 281 -20.86 12.00 2.15
N GLU A 282 -21.38 12.25 3.35
CA GLU A 282 -21.47 11.26 4.43
C GLU A 282 -22.27 10.00 4.05
N ASP A 283 -23.21 10.14 3.11
CA ASP A 283 -24.04 9.04 2.62
C ASP A 283 -23.35 8.17 1.55
N SER A 284 -22.16 8.57 1.08
CA SER A 284 -21.41 7.77 0.08
C SER A 284 -20.74 6.56 0.69
N LEU A 285 -20.60 5.49 -0.10
CA LEU A 285 -19.91 4.27 0.34
C LEU A 285 -18.45 4.54 0.71
N GLU A 286 -17.78 5.37 -0.06
CA GLU A 286 -16.36 5.72 0.18
C GLU A 286 -16.16 6.44 1.50
N TYR A 287 -17.07 7.34 1.86
CA TYR A 287 -17.04 8.01 3.17
C TYR A 287 -17.26 7.02 4.31
N GLN A 288 -18.29 6.17 4.19
CA GLN A 288 -18.60 5.13 5.18
C GLN A 288 -17.43 4.16 5.34
N TRP A 289 -16.84 3.67 4.24
CA TRP A 289 -15.66 2.81 4.29
C TRP A 289 -14.46 3.49 4.99
N THR A 290 -14.23 4.77 4.72
CA THR A 290 -13.16 5.53 5.40
C THR A 290 -13.41 5.65 6.90
N ALA A 291 -14.66 5.89 7.31
CA ALA A 291 -15.05 6.08 8.71
C ALA A 291 -15.10 4.75 9.47
N GLU A 292 -15.64 3.69 8.86
CA GLU A 292 -16.13 2.48 9.53
C GLU A 292 -15.20 1.26 9.38
N ILE A 293 -14.33 1.21 8.34
CA ILE A 293 -13.37 0.12 8.19
C ILE A 293 -12.11 0.41 8.99
N LEU A 294 -11.82 -0.45 9.96
CA LEU A 294 -10.62 -0.41 10.78
C LEU A 294 -9.59 -1.41 10.23
N PRO A 295 -8.49 -0.96 9.61
CA PRO A 295 -7.41 -1.86 9.19
C PRO A 295 -6.59 -2.31 10.40
N LEU A 296 -7.07 -3.37 11.09
CA LEU A 296 -6.40 -3.91 12.26
C LEU A 296 -5.02 -4.49 11.87
N PRO A 297 -3.97 -4.22 12.63
CA PRO A 297 -2.64 -4.71 12.31
C PRO A 297 -2.58 -6.25 12.49
N CYS A 298 -2.22 -6.95 11.42
CA CYS A 298 -1.98 -8.40 11.41
C CYS A 298 -0.59 -8.75 10.87
N ASP A 299 0.32 -7.77 10.83
CA ASP A 299 1.61 -7.94 10.18
C ASP A 299 2.60 -8.78 11.01
N GLN A 300 3.72 -9.16 10.37
CA GLN A 300 4.72 -10.09 10.90
C GLN A 300 5.43 -9.64 12.19
N ARG A 301 5.22 -8.42 12.66
CA ARG A 301 5.79 -7.90 13.91
C ARG A 301 5.06 -8.41 15.15
N TYR A 302 3.89 -9.00 14.98
CA TYR A 302 2.96 -9.41 16.02
C TYR A 302 2.66 -10.90 15.94
N GLY A 303 2.18 -11.47 17.04
CA GLY A 303 1.78 -12.86 17.13
C GLY A 303 0.37 -13.04 17.74
N GLU A 304 0.08 -14.24 18.17
CA GLU A 304 -1.22 -14.62 18.73
C GLU A 304 -1.62 -13.75 19.92
N GLU A 305 -0.68 -13.40 20.81
CA GLU A 305 -0.94 -12.62 22.01
C GLU A 305 -1.52 -11.23 21.64
N GLU A 306 -0.89 -10.53 20.69
CA GLU A 306 -1.35 -9.20 20.25
C GLU A 306 -2.69 -9.29 19.53
N MET A 307 -2.94 -10.34 18.73
CA MET A 307 -4.24 -10.54 18.07
C MET A 307 -5.36 -10.75 19.09
N ARG A 308 -5.12 -11.57 20.10
CA ARG A 308 -6.07 -11.75 21.22
C ARG A 308 -6.27 -10.48 22.03
N TYR A 309 -5.21 -9.71 22.25
CA TYR A 309 -5.32 -8.43 22.93
C TYR A 309 -6.17 -7.43 22.14
N ILE A 310 -5.96 -7.29 20.84
CA ILE A 310 -6.80 -6.46 19.96
C ILE A 310 -8.27 -6.85 20.08
N ALA A 311 -8.57 -8.15 19.93
CA ALA A 311 -9.93 -8.67 19.99
C ALA A 311 -10.58 -8.42 21.36
N ALA A 312 -9.84 -8.61 22.46
CA ALA A 312 -10.33 -8.34 23.80
C ALA A 312 -10.70 -6.86 24.00
N ARG A 313 -9.87 -5.92 23.51
CA ARG A 313 -10.17 -4.47 23.61
C ARG A 313 -11.37 -4.05 22.78
N ILE A 314 -11.58 -4.63 21.61
CA ILE A 314 -12.77 -4.36 20.79
C ILE A 314 -14.03 -4.87 21.49
N ARG A 315 -14.03 -6.09 22.02
CA ARG A 315 -15.17 -6.64 22.76
C ARG A 315 -15.51 -5.84 24.03
N GLU A 316 -14.49 -5.36 24.74
CA GLU A 316 -14.69 -4.45 25.89
C GLU A 316 -15.36 -3.13 25.47
N TRP A 317 -14.97 -2.57 24.34
CA TRP A 317 -15.63 -1.40 23.78
C TRP A 317 -17.10 -1.68 23.46
N GLU A 318 -17.39 -2.77 22.77
CA GLU A 318 -18.74 -3.16 22.39
C GLU A 318 -19.64 -3.35 23.62
N ALA A 319 -19.15 -4.05 24.64
CA ALA A 319 -19.88 -4.25 25.90
C ALA A 319 -20.09 -2.96 26.71
N SER A 320 -19.28 -1.92 26.50
CA SER A 320 -19.45 -0.64 27.18
C SER A 320 -20.37 0.34 26.45
N ALA A 321 -20.69 0.06 25.18
CA ALA A 321 -21.55 0.88 24.32
C ALA A 321 -23.02 0.43 24.28
N GLU A 322 -23.31 -0.75 24.87
CA GLU A 322 -24.65 -1.25 25.18
C GLU A 322 -25.14 -0.70 26.53
#